data_928344c302b174a4b02cf4c3456f98fe
#
_entry.id   928344c302b174a4b02cf4c3456f98fe
#
_cell.length_a   1.000
_cell.length_b   1.000
_cell.length_c   1.000
_cell.angle_alpha   90.00
_cell.angle_beta   90.00
_cell.angle_gamma   90.00
#
_symmetry.space_group_name_H-M   'P 1'
#
loop_
_entity.id
_entity.type
_entity.pdbx_description
1 polymer ?
#
loop_
_entity_poly.entity_id
_entity_poly.type
_entity_poly.pdbx_seq_one_letter_code
_entity_poly.pdbx_strand_id
1 'polypeptide(L)'
;MAIDRNLVQGSMAMMILRLLETKDMYGYEMIEALRERSNNVLELKAGTLYPLLHSLESRGDVVSYEDNTSGKTRKYYQLTPAGKKHAEEKKKEWQEYQTAVTNVLC
;
A
#
# COMPACT_ATOMS: atom_id res chain seq x y z
N MET A 1 -6.64 15.17 3.50
CA MET A 1 -5.39 15.00 2.74
C MET A 1 -5.16 16.22 1.87
N ALA A 2 -4.00 16.84 2.00
CA ALA A 2 -3.67 18.05 1.24
C ALA A 2 -3.38 17.77 -0.25
N ILE A 3 -2.98 16.54 -0.57
CA ILE A 3 -2.66 16.16 -1.95
C ILE A 3 -3.92 15.67 -2.65
N ASP A 4 -4.09 16.09 -3.91
CA ASP A 4 -5.23 15.71 -4.73
C ASP A 4 -5.33 14.18 -4.82
N ARG A 5 -6.52 13.65 -4.58
CA ARG A 5 -6.79 12.23 -4.64
C ARG A 5 -6.37 11.61 -5.97
N ASN A 6 -6.56 12.33 -7.07
CA ASN A 6 -6.21 11.81 -8.39
C ASN A 6 -4.72 11.57 -8.56
N LEU A 7 -3.88 12.37 -7.88
CA LEU A 7 -2.43 12.16 -7.91
C LEU A 7 -2.02 10.90 -7.13
N VAL A 8 -2.74 10.59 -6.07
CA VAL A 8 -2.38 9.51 -5.16
C VAL A 8 -2.91 8.15 -5.61
N GLN A 9 -4.09 8.13 -6.23
CA GLN A 9 -4.84 6.91 -6.50
C GLN A 9 -4.03 5.84 -7.23
N GLY A 10 -3.29 6.22 -8.26
CA GLY A 10 -2.53 5.26 -9.06
C GLY A 10 -1.33 4.64 -8.35
N SER A 11 -0.85 5.26 -7.29
CA SER A 11 0.33 4.79 -6.56
C SER A 11 0.01 4.10 -5.23
N MET A 12 -1.26 4.08 -4.83
CA MET A 12 -1.63 3.55 -3.52
C MET A 12 -1.34 2.05 -3.38
N ALA A 13 -1.67 1.26 -4.41
CA ALA A 13 -1.40 -0.18 -4.38
C ALA A 13 0.09 -0.46 -4.19
N MET A 14 0.94 0.26 -4.90
CA MET A 14 2.39 0.14 -4.78
C MET A 14 2.86 0.43 -3.36
N MET A 15 2.32 1.47 -2.75
CA MET A 15 2.70 1.84 -1.38
C MET A 15 2.26 0.79 -0.37
N ILE A 16 1.06 0.24 -0.50
CA ILE A 16 0.58 -0.81 0.40
C ILE A 16 1.43 -2.06 0.27
N LEU A 17 1.76 -2.48 -0.95
CA LEU A 17 2.62 -3.65 -1.16
C LEU A 17 4.00 -3.41 -0.53
N ARG A 18 4.53 -2.21 -0.64
CA ARG A 18 5.82 -1.88 -0.03
C ARG A 18 5.78 -1.97 1.49
N LEU A 19 4.70 -1.50 2.11
CA LEU A 19 4.53 -1.63 3.56
C LEU A 19 4.58 -3.10 3.99
N LEU A 20 3.90 -3.97 3.23
CA LEU A 20 3.84 -5.39 3.54
C LEU A 20 5.16 -6.13 3.31
N GLU A 21 6.12 -5.52 2.60
CA GLU A 21 7.47 -6.09 2.50
C GLU A 21 8.18 -6.08 3.84
N THR A 22 7.85 -5.15 4.72
CA THR A 22 8.51 -5.04 6.02
C THR A 22 7.99 -6.04 7.03
N LYS A 23 6.68 -6.26 7.05
CA LYS A 23 6.03 -7.24 7.92
C LYS A 23 4.57 -7.38 7.52
N ASP A 24 3.94 -8.46 7.97
CA ASP A 24 2.49 -8.61 7.83
C ASP A 24 1.78 -7.55 8.67
N MET A 25 0.68 -7.01 8.15
CA MET A 25 -0.06 -5.96 8.83
C MET A 25 -1.56 -6.17 8.68
N TYR A 26 -2.32 -5.76 9.71
CA TYR A 26 -3.76 -5.60 9.55
C TYR A 26 -4.07 -4.17 9.11
N GLY A 27 -5.33 -3.92 8.72
CA GLY A 27 -5.70 -2.66 8.04
C GLY A 27 -5.30 -1.40 8.79
N TYR A 28 -5.57 -1.35 10.09
CA TYR A 28 -5.25 -0.17 10.90
C TYR A 28 -3.74 0.10 10.93
N GLU A 29 -2.93 -0.96 11.02
CA GLU A 29 -1.48 -0.81 10.99
C GLU A 29 -0.99 -0.21 9.68
N MET A 30 -1.61 -0.60 8.55
CA MET A 30 -1.25 -0.03 7.25
C MET A 30 -1.56 1.45 7.18
N ILE A 31 -2.73 1.85 7.69
CA ILE A 31 -3.14 3.26 7.74
C ILE A 31 -2.13 4.07 8.55
N GLU A 32 -1.78 3.58 9.73
CA GLU A 32 -0.83 4.26 10.61
C GLU A 32 0.58 4.31 10.00
N ALA A 33 1.04 3.19 9.43
CA ALA A 33 2.37 3.12 8.81
C ALA A 33 2.48 4.09 7.63
N LEU A 34 1.46 4.16 6.80
CA LEU A 34 1.45 5.07 5.66
C LEU A 34 1.52 6.53 6.13
N ARG A 35 0.74 6.86 7.15
CA ARG A 35 0.74 8.20 7.71
C ARG A 35 2.10 8.56 8.28
N GLU A 36 2.68 7.70 9.09
CA GLU A 36 3.99 7.95 9.70
C GLU A 36 5.10 8.08 8.66
N ARG A 37 5.16 7.16 7.71
CA ARG A 37 6.23 7.14 6.71
C ARG A 37 6.13 8.27 5.70
N SER A 38 4.97 8.86 5.55
CA SER A 38 4.76 10.02 4.67
C SER A 38 4.81 11.35 5.43
N ASN A 39 5.23 11.35 6.69
CA ASN A 39 5.27 12.54 7.55
C ASN A 39 3.90 13.23 7.62
N ASN A 40 2.85 12.45 7.81
CA ASN A 40 1.45 12.88 7.92
C ASN A 40 0.88 13.51 6.63
N VAL A 41 1.54 13.32 5.50
CA VAL A 41 1.05 13.85 4.22
C VAL A 41 -0.04 12.96 3.64
N LEU A 42 0.12 11.64 3.73
CA LEU A 42 -0.82 10.69 3.14
C LEU A 42 -1.73 10.10 4.21
N GLU A 43 -3.03 10.33 4.06
CA GLU A 43 -4.04 9.75 4.93
C GLU A 43 -4.89 8.79 4.11
N LEU A 44 -4.94 7.54 4.55
CA LEU A 44 -5.73 6.51 3.91
C LEU A 44 -6.89 6.14 4.81
N LYS A 45 -8.10 6.14 4.25
CA LYS A 45 -9.29 5.78 5.00
C LYS A 45 -9.66 4.33 4.73
N ALA A 46 -10.30 3.70 5.72
CA ALA A 46 -10.73 2.31 5.61
C ALA A 46 -11.58 2.05 4.35
N GLY A 47 -12.47 2.99 4.01
CA GLY A 47 -13.32 2.87 2.83
C GLY A 47 -12.56 2.81 1.51
N THR A 48 -11.33 3.29 1.48
CA THR A 48 -10.44 3.19 0.31
C THR A 48 -9.54 1.96 0.42
N LEU A 49 -9.05 1.70 1.64
CA LEU A 49 -8.09 0.62 1.87
C LEU A 49 -8.66 -0.77 1.61
N TYR A 50 -9.85 -1.07 2.17
CA TYR A 50 -10.36 -2.44 2.09
C TYR A 50 -10.72 -2.89 0.67
N PRO A 51 -11.34 -2.05 -0.18
CA PRO A 51 -11.52 -2.42 -1.59
C PRO A 51 -10.20 -2.67 -2.30
N LEU A 52 -9.16 -1.88 -1.97
CA LEU A 52 -7.83 -2.07 -2.55
C LEU A 52 -7.22 -3.39 -2.12
N LEU A 53 -7.29 -3.73 -0.83
CA LEU A 53 -6.80 -5.01 -0.31
C LEU A 53 -7.52 -6.18 -0.95
N HIS A 54 -8.84 -6.05 -1.13
CA HIS A 54 -9.63 -7.07 -1.79
C HIS A 54 -9.15 -7.30 -3.23
N SER A 55 -8.87 -6.22 -3.95
CA SER A 55 -8.33 -6.30 -5.31
C SER A 55 -6.95 -6.96 -5.34
N LEU A 56 -6.07 -6.58 -4.41
CA LEU A 56 -4.73 -7.17 -4.33
C LEU A 56 -4.79 -8.66 -4.00
N GLU A 57 -5.70 -9.06 -3.12
CA GLU A 57 -5.90 -10.46 -2.78
C GLU A 57 -6.42 -11.25 -3.98
N SER A 58 -7.37 -10.69 -4.72
CA SER A 58 -7.93 -11.31 -5.92
C SER A 58 -6.88 -11.53 -7.00
N ARG A 59 -5.91 -10.63 -7.10
CA ARG A 59 -4.81 -10.76 -8.07
C ARG A 59 -3.69 -11.68 -7.59
N GLY A 60 -3.75 -12.14 -6.35
CA GLY A 60 -2.72 -13.00 -5.80
C GLY A 60 -1.49 -12.27 -5.28
N ASP A 61 -1.55 -10.94 -5.13
CA ASP A 61 -0.42 -10.16 -4.60
C ASP A 61 -0.30 -10.26 -3.10
N VAL A 62 -1.42 -10.51 -2.41
CA VAL A 62 -1.44 -10.71 -0.97
C VAL A 62 -2.34 -11.88 -0.62
N VAL A 63 -2.10 -12.47 0.55
CA VAL A 63 -3.00 -13.45 1.18
C VAL A 63 -3.35 -12.92 2.55
N SER A 64 -4.46 -13.38 3.10
CA SER A 64 -4.90 -12.94 4.41
C SER A 64 -5.06 -14.12 5.36
N TYR A 65 -4.92 -13.84 6.64
CA TYR A 65 -5.15 -14.82 7.71
C TYR A 65 -5.64 -14.10 8.96
N GLU A 66 -6.27 -14.85 9.85
CA GLU A 66 -6.73 -14.30 11.12
C GLU A 66 -5.74 -14.62 12.23
N ASP A 67 -5.56 -13.65 13.13
CA ASP A 67 -4.70 -13.79 14.29
C ASP A 67 -5.45 -13.35 15.53
N ASN A 68 -5.50 -14.23 16.54
CA ASN A 68 -6.23 -14.01 17.80
C ASN A 68 -5.30 -13.78 18.98
N THR A 69 -3.99 -13.72 18.76
CA THR A 69 -3.01 -13.72 19.87
C THR A 69 -3.09 -12.50 20.76
N SER A 70 -3.65 -11.39 20.26
CA SER A 70 -3.79 -10.14 21.02
C SER A 70 -5.10 -10.03 21.80
N GLY A 71 -5.89 -11.10 21.85
CA GLY A 71 -7.21 -11.08 22.49
C GLY A 71 -8.33 -10.58 21.59
N LYS A 72 -8.02 -10.04 20.41
CA LYS A 72 -8.97 -9.66 19.39
C LYS A 72 -8.63 -10.38 18.10
N THR A 73 -9.64 -10.83 17.37
CA THR A 73 -9.43 -11.39 16.04
C THR A 73 -9.13 -10.27 15.07
N ARG A 74 -7.97 -10.34 14.43
CA ARG A 74 -7.56 -9.37 13.43
C ARG A 74 -7.19 -10.07 12.14
N LYS A 75 -7.58 -9.49 11.01
CA LYS A 75 -7.24 -10.03 9.71
C LYS A 75 -5.94 -9.38 9.23
N TYR A 76 -4.91 -10.20 9.17
CA TYR A 76 -3.58 -9.78 8.70
C TYR A 76 -3.44 -10.07 7.22
N TYR A 77 -2.65 -9.25 6.56
CA TYR A 77 -2.31 -9.41 5.15
C TYR A 77 -0.83 -9.65 5.01
N GLN A 78 -0.48 -10.58 4.14
CA GLN A 78 0.89 -11.00 3.90
C GLN A 78 1.19 -10.88 2.41
N LEU A 79 2.35 -10.30 2.10
CA LEU A 79 2.82 -10.19 0.73
C LEU A 79 3.19 -11.57 0.19
N THR A 80 2.75 -11.88 -1.04
CA THR A 80 3.14 -13.11 -1.72
C THR A 80 4.42 -12.87 -2.54
N PRO A 81 5.11 -13.93 -3.01
CA PRO A 81 6.22 -13.74 -3.95
C PRO A 81 5.82 -12.98 -5.21
N ALA A 82 4.62 -13.25 -5.75
CA ALA A 82 4.08 -12.50 -6.89
C ALA A 82 3.88 -11.02 -6.55
N GLY A 83 3.35 -10.75 -5.36
CA GLY A 83 3.15 -9.38 -4.88
C GLY A 83 4.45 -8.63 -4.72
N LYS A 84 5.50 -9.29 -4.22
CA LYS A 84 6.82 -8.69 -4.10
C LYS A 84 7.38 -8.29 -5.46
N LYS A 85 7.24 -9.16 -6.45
CA LYS A 85 7.68 -8.90 -7.81
C LYS A 85 6.94 -7.70 -8.40
N HIS A 86 5.63 -7.66 -8.24
CA HIS A 86 4.80 -6.55 -8.72
C HIS A 86 5.16 -5.23 -8.02
N ALA A 87 5.45 -5.29 -6.72
CA ALA A 87 5.86 -4.10 -5.97
C ALA A 87 7.15 -3.51 -6.53
N GLU A 88 8.14 -4.36 -6.83
CA GLU A 88 9.41 -3.91 -7.39
C GLU A 88 9.25 -3.33 -8.80
N GLU A 89 8.43 -3.97 -9.64
CA GLU A 89 8.14 -3.48 -10.98
C GLU A 89 7.45 -2.10 -10.95
N LYS A 90 6.47 -1.94 -10.07
CA LYS A 90 5.75 -0.69 -9.92
C LYS A 90 6.62 0.42 -9.37
N LYS A 91 7.52 0.10 -8.46
CA LYS A 91 8.48 1.06 -7.93
C LYS A 91 9.38 1.62 -9.02
N LYS A 92 9.90 0.76 -9.90
CA LYS A 92 10.74 1.18 -11.02
C LYS A 92 9.97 2.06 -11.99
N GLU A 93 8.76 1.65 -12.33
CA GLU A 93 7.88 2.39 -13.22
C GLU A 93 7.59 3.78 -12.64
N TRP A 94 7.31 3.86 -11.34
CA TRP A 94 7.04 5.10 -10.67
C TRP A 94 8.28 6.02 -10.65
N GLN A 95 9.46 5.47 -10.44
CA GLN A 95 10.69 6.24 -10.45
C GLN A 95 10.95 6.88 -11.82
N GLU A 96 10.71 6.12 -12.90
CA GLU A 96 10.83 6.64 -14.25
C GLU A 96 9.81 7.76 -14.51
N TYR A 97 8.58 7.53 -14.08
CA TYR A 97 7.51 8.51 -14.24
C TYR A 97 7.81 9.79 -13.46
N GLN A 98 8.24 9.64 -12.22
CA GLN A 98 8.60 10.79 -11.37
C GLN A 98 9.70 11.63 -12.01
N THR A 99 10.74 10.99 -12.52
CA THR A 99 11.84 11.67 -13.18
C THR A 99 11.35 12.41 -14.41
N ALA A 100 10.52 11.77 -15.24
CA ALA A 100 9.97 12.38 -16.44
C ALA A 100 9.12 13.62 -16.11
N VAL A 101 8.25 13.50 -15.10
CA VAL A 101 7.41 14.62 -14.67
C VAL A 101 8.26 15.77 -14.15
N THR A 102 9.25 15.46 -13.33
CA THR A 102 10.17 16.48 -12.79
C THR A 102 10.89 17.21 -13.90
N ASN A 103 11.36 16.50 -14.91
CA ASN A 103 12.05 17.12 -16.04
C ASN A 103 11.13 18.05 -16.85
N VAL A 104 9.86 17.72 -16.96
CA VAL A 104 8.88 18.57 -17.64
C VAL A 104 8.59 19.83 -16.83
N LEU A 105 8.48 19.69 -15.50
CA LEU A 105 8.10 20.80 -14.62
C LEU A 105 9.27 21.76 -14.33
N CYS A 106 10.47 21.29 -14.41
CA CYS A 106 11.69 22.08 -14.20
C CYS A 106 12.36 22.39 -15.53
#